data_da736c5aee9cfe521d86e737f432e49b
#
_entry.id   da736c5aee9cfe521d86e737f432e49b
#
_cell.length_a   1.000
_cell.length_b   1.000
_cell.length_c   1.000
_cell.angle_alpha   90.00
_cell.angle_beta   90.00
_cell.angle_gamma   90.00
#
_symmetry.space_group_name_H-M   'P 1'
#
loop_
_entity.id
_entity.type
_entity.pdbx_description
1 polymer ?
#
loop_
_entity_poly.entity_id
_entity_poly.type
_entity_poly.pdbx_seq_one_letter_code
_entity_poly.pdbx_strand_id
1 'polypeptide(L)'
;MNVKFLGTCILTASLLFSAAAQAQSAPDYASIIEQAHQKYKSNHDGKVADYIPALASYSPNNFAITLATVEGKIYQTGDVTKAFPMESLSKVFTLALAMEQRGPQEVLDKLGANATGLPFNSGLAVELTQGAPENPLVNAGAMSTVSLIAAKDKTDRWNNILNNLNAWADSSLSVNEPVFQSEMETNQHNQALAMLMNSYRSFYGDPQEAVEIYTRQCSVDITVEQLAKMGAVLANNGKSPFNGKQLLTASYVPQVLAEMAIAGLYDGSGKWLYTVGIPAKSGVGGGMVAVVPGQYAIAVYSPPLDAAGNSVRAQQTIEYVA
;
A
#
# COMPACT_ATOMS: atom_id res chain seq x y z
N MET A 1 -20.14 57.48 66.61
CA MET A 1 -20.54 57.43 65.18
C MET A 1 -20.24 56.03 64.69
N ASN A 2 -21.24 55.15 64.71
CA ASN A 2 -21.08 53.72 64.38
C ASN A 2 -21.53 53.48 62.94
N VAL A 3 -20.58 53.03 62.10
CA VAL A 3 -20.89 52.60 60.74
C VAL A 3 -20.91 51.07 60.76
N LYS A 4 -22.07 50.48 60.50
CA LYS A 4 -22.31 49.05 60.32
C LYS A 4 -21.96 48.68 58.87
N PHE A 5 -21.01 47.74 58.67
CA PHE A 5 -20.77 47.08 57.39
C PHE A 5 -21.77 45.93 57.22
N LEU A 6 -22.64 46.00 56.21
CA LEU A 6 -23.42 44.87 55.73
C LEU A 6 -22.55 44.04 54.76
N GLY A 7 -22.26 42.83 55.16
CA GLY A 7 -21.62 41.85 54.28
C GLY A 7 -22.64 41.16 53.39
N THR A 8 -22.55 41.36 52.07
CA THR A 8 -23.37 40.61 51.07
C THR A 8 -22.67 39.31 50.70
N CYS A 9 -23.24 38.18 51.15
CA CYS A 9 -22.81 36.87 50.70
C CYS A 9 -23.30 36.63 49.27
N ILE A 10 -22.40 36.58 48.29
CA ILE A 10 -22.68 36.10 46.92
C ILE A 10 -22.51 34.58 46.93
N LEU A 11 -23.61 33.84 46.84
CA LEU A 11 -23.60 32.40 46.55
C LEU A 11 -23.33 32.23 45.05
N THR A 12 -22.12 31.79 44.71
CA THR A 12 -21.78 31.29 43.35
C THR A 12 -22.23 29.85 43.23
N ALA A 13 -23.37 29.63 42.57
CA ALA A 13 -23.78 28.28 42.17
C ALA A 13 -22.93 27.81 40.99
N SER A 14 -21.95 26.93 41.24
CA SER A 14 -21.18 26.24 40.22
C SER A 14 -22.06 25.19 39.57
N LEU A 15 -22.58 25.46 38.39
CA LEU A 15 -23.23 24.47 37.52
C LEU A 15 -22.12 23.57 36.91
N LEU A 16 -21.97 22.38 37.49
CA LEU A 16 -21.20 21.29 36.91
C LEU A 16 -21.97 20.74 35.71
N PHE A 17 -21.62 21.18 34.50
CA PHE A 17 -22.01 20.49 33.29
C PHE A 17 -21.18 19.21 33.19
N SER A 18 -21.74 18.09 33.63
CA SER A 18 -21.25 16.75 33.29
C SER A 18 -21.56 16.54 31.80
N ALA A 19 -20.62 16.85 30.91
CA ALA A 19 -20.65 16.35 29.55
C ALA A 19 -20.47 14.83 29.62
N ALA A 20 -21.57 14.09 29.61
CA ALA A 20 -21.54 12.67 29.33
C ALA A 20 -21.02 12.55 27.88
N ALA A 21 -19.72 12.25 27.72
CA ALA A 21 -19.18 11.80 26.45
C ALA A 21 -19.94 10.49 26.13
N GLN A 22 -20.90 10.58 25.20
CA GLN A 22 -21.51 9.40 24.63
C GLN A 22 -20.38 8.62 23.96
N ALA A 23 -20.00 7.50 24.55
CA ALA A 23 -19.08 6.56 23.93
C ALA A 23 -19.74 6.13 22.62
N GLN A 24 -19.24 6.65 21.49
CA GLN A 24 -19.68 6.23 20.18
C GLN A 24 -19.34 4.76 20.06
N SER A 25 -20.34 3.89 19.90
CA SER A 25 -20.11 2.45 19.73
C SER A 25 -19.13 2.27 18.56
N ALA A 26 -18.14 1.39 18.75
CA ALA A 26 -17.20 1.05 17.69
C ALA A 26 -17.98 0.66 16.41
N PRO A 27 -17.53 1.08 15.22
CA PRO A 27 -18.20 0.72 13.96
C PRO A 27 -18.35 -0.80 13.82
N ASP A 28 -19.51 -1.24 13.36
CA ASP A 28 -19.72 -2.65 13.02
C ASP A 28 -19.04 -2.97 11.67
N TYR A 29 -17.74 -3.14 11.70
CA TYR A 29 -16.95 -3.41 10.49
C TYR A 29 -17.40 -4.69 9.78
N ALA A 30 -17.87 -5.71 10.50
CA ALA A 30 -18.37 -6.93 9.88
C ALA A 30 -19.59 -6.64 8.99
N SER A 31 -20.55 -5.89 9.51
CA SER A 31 -21.74 -5.47 8.75
C SER A 31 -21.37 -4.57 7.57
N ILE A 32 -20.47 -3.62 7.76
CA ILE A 32 -20.11 -2.65 6.72
C ILE A 32 -19.43 -3.33 5.53
N ILE A 33 -18.44 -4.22 5.76
CA ILE A 33 -17.78 -4.91 4.66
C ILE A 33 -18.69 -5.92 3.95
N GLU A 34 -19.61 -6.56 4.68
CA GLU A 34 -20.60 -7.44 4.07
C GLU A 34 -21.57 -6.65 3.18
N GLN A 35 -22.05 -5.50 3.62
CA GLN A 35 -22.87 -4.60 2.80
C GLN A 35 -22.12 -4.15 1.54
N ALA A 36 -20.84 -3.77 1.66
CA ALA A 36 -20.00 -3.42 0.53
C ALA A 36 -19.85 -4.59 -0.47
N HIS A 37 -19.59 -5.79 0.05
CA HIS A 37 -19.48 -7.00 -0.78
C HIS A 37 -20.79 -7.27 -1.55
N GLN A 38 -21.94 -7.27 -0.86
CA GLN A 38 -23.24 -7.49 -1.50
C GLN A 38 -23.56 -6.42 -2.54
N LYS A 39 -23.20 -5.17 -2.28
CA LYS A 39 -23.45 -4.04 -3.18
C LYS A 39 -22.67 -4.13 -4.49
N TYR A 40 -21.42 -4.60 -4.44
CA TYR A 40 -20.51 -4.54 -5.59
C TYR A 40 -20.21 -5.90 -6.25
N LYS A 41 -20.63 -7.04 -5.68
CA LYS A 41 -20.33 -8.37 -6.22
C LYS A 41 -20.86 -8.60 -7.65
N SER A 42 -21.92 -7.91 -8.05
CA SER A 42 -22.49 -7.99 -9.40
C SER A 42 -21.95 -6.93 -10.37
N ASN A 43 -21.01 -6.10 -9.94
CA ASN A 43 -20.33 -5.18 -10.86
C ASN A 43 -19.27 -5.96 -11.65
N HIS A 44 -19.38 -5.98 -12.96
CA HIS A 44 -18.46 -6.63 -13.89
C HIS A 44 -17.69 -5.63 -14.76
N ASP A 45 -17.66 -4.35 -14.37
CA ASP A 45 -16.89 -3.34 -15.06
C ASP A 45 -15.40 -3.61 -14.93
N GLY A 46 -14.64 -3.20 -15.96
CA GLY A 46 -13.21 -3.40 -16.02
C GLY A 46 -12.80 -4.67 -16.75
N LYS A 47 -11.48 -4.91 -16.80
CA LYS A 47 -10.89 -6.05 -17.51
C LYS A 47 -9.71 -6.60 -16.71
N VAL A 48 -9.58 -7.93 -16.66
CA VAL A 48 -8.40 -8.58 -16.09
C VAL A 48 -7.15 -8.17 -16.89
N ALA A 49 -6.00 -7.99 -16.20
CA ALA A 49 -4.74 -7.68 -16.87
C ALA A 49 -4.33 -8.82 -17.81
N ASP A 50 -4.54 -8.64 -19.12
CA ASP A 50 -4.28 -9.66 -20.14
C ASP A 50 -2.94 -9.49 -20.87
N TYR A 51 -2.24 -8.39 -20.62
CA TYR A 51 -0.89 -8.13 -21.14
C TYR A 51 0.20 -8.94 -20.41
N ILE A 52 -0.11 -9.53 -19.26
CA ILE A 52 0.68 -10.57 -18.60
C ILE A 52 -0.14 -11.87 -18.74
N PRO A 53 0.26 -12.82 -19.63
CA PRO A 53 -0.57 -13.99 -19.96
C PRO A 53 -0.99 -14.82 -18.74
N ALA A 54 -0.14 -14.94 -17.73
CA ALA A 54 -0.49 -15.67 -16.51
C ALA A 54 -1.63 -15.00 -15.73
N LEU A 55 -1.72 -13.67 -15.73
CA LEU A 55 -2.80 -12.94 -15.04
C LEU A 55 -4.14 -13.06 -15.76
N ALA A 56 -4.14 -13.24 -17.07
CA ALA A 56 -5.36 -13.43 -17.86
C ALA A 56 -6.20 -14.66 -17.43
N SER A 57 -5.57 -15.63 -16.74
CA SER A 57 -6.24 -16.84 -16.25
C SER A 57 -7.03 -16.66 -14.95
N TYR A 58 -6.84 -15.53 -14.24
CA TYR A 58 -7.57 -15.28 -12.98
C TYR A 58 -9.04 -14.97 -13.24
N SER A 59 -9.91 -15.58 -12.42
CA SER A 59 -11.36 -15.41 -12.59
C SER A 59 -11.79 -13.96 -12.33
N PRO A 60 -12.46 -13.29 -13.27
CA PRO A 60 -12.99 -11.94 -13.06
C PRO A 60 -14.06 -11.87 -11.95
N ASN A 61 -14.61 -13.02 -11.55
CA ASN A 61 -15.64 -13.11 -10.51
C ASN A 61 -15.06 -13.13 -9.10
N ASN A 62 -13.77 -13.39 -8.92
CA ASN A 62 -13.15 -13.36 -7.60
C ASN A 62 -13.35 -12.00 -6.93
N PHE A 63 -13.84 -12.02 -5.69
CA PHE A 63 -14.07 -10.81 -4.91
C PHE A 63 -13.95 -11.11 -3.42
N ALA A 64 -12.98 -10.48 -2.76
CA ALA A 64 -12.72 -10.67 -1.35
C ALA A 64 -12.38 -9.33 -0.67
N ILE A 65 -12.81 -9.17 0.56
CA ILE A 65 -12.56 -7.99 1.39
C ILE A 65 -12.06 -8.45 2.75
N THR A 66 -10.98 -7.83 3.23
CA THR A 66 -10.50 -7.98 4.62
C THR A 66 -10.20 -6.61 5.21
N LEU A 67 -10.69 -6.37 6.41
CA LEU A 67 -10.37 -5.21 7.24
C LEU A 67 -9.62 -5.70 8.49
N ALA A 68 -8.45 -5.13 8.74
CA ALA A 68 -7.61 -5.45 9.88
C ALA A 68 -7.37 -4.20 10.73
N THR A 69 -7.77 -4.23 12.02
CA THR A 69 -7.68 -3.08 12.93
C THR A 69 -6.32 -3.02 13.64
N VAL A 70 -6.00 -1.85 14.19
CA VAL A 70 -4.79 -1.65 15.02
C VAL A 70 -4.83 -2.42 16.33
N GLU A 71 -6.01 -2.91 16.77
CA GLU A 71 -6.18 -3.80 17.92
C GLU A 71 -5.99 -5.28 17.57
N GLY A 72 -5.67 -5.61 16.29
CA GLY A 72 -5.46 -6.98 15.84
C GLY A 72 -6.73 -7.76 15.51
N LYS A 73 -7.89 -7.08 15.36
CA LYS A 73 -9.13 -7.73 14.91
C LYS A 73 -9.16 -7.81 13.38
N ILE A 74 -9.70 -8.91 12.86
CA ILE A 74 -9.84 -9.16 11.43
C ILE A 74 -11.32 -9.39 11.11
N TYR A 75 -11.81 -8.72 10.07
CA TYR A 75 -13.15 -8.88 9.51
C TYR A 75 -13.02 -9.24 8.04
N GLN A 76 -13.78 -10.22 7.56
CA GLN A 76 -13.60 -10.80 6.22
C GLN A 76 -14.91 -11.15 5.56
N THR A 77 -14.96 -11.04 4.23
CA THR A 77 -16.07 -11.55 3.40
C THR A 77 -15.60 -11.88 2.00
N GLY A 78 -16.29 -12.80 1.31
CA GLY A 78 -16.00 -13.23 -0.05
C GLY A 78 -14.91 -14.30 -0.17
N ASP A 79 -14.15 -14.28 -1.25
CA ASP A 79 -13.15 -15.30 -1.65
C ASP A 79 -11.80 -15.14 -0.91
N VAL A 80 -11.82 -15.01 0.41
CA VAL A 80 -10.67 -14.61 1.24
C VAL A 80 -9.49 -15.59 1.21
N THR A 81 -9.72 -16.84 0.83
CA THR A 81 -8.66 -17.86 0.73
C THR A 81 -7.94 -17.88 -0.61
N LYS A 82 -8.43 -17.10 -1.59
CA LYS A 82 -7.79 -17.02 -2.91
C LYS A 82 -6.49 -16.27 -2.82
N ALA A 83 -5.41 -16.92 -3.27
CA ALA A 83 -4.12 -16.27 -3.45
C ALA A 83 -4.08 -15.54 -4.80
N PHE A 84 -3.34 -14.46 -4.85
CA PHE A 84 -3.08 -13.66 -6.05
C PHE A 84 -1.69 -13.03 -5.98
N PRO A 85 -1.02 -12.77 -7.11
CA PRO A 85 0.29 -12.14 -7.09
C PRO A 85 0.19 -10.68 -6.61
N MET A 86 1.13 -10.28 -5.75
CA MET A 86 1.18 -8.94 -5.15
C MET A 86 1.30 -7.83 -6.19
N GLU A 87 2.04 -8.09 -7.24
CA GLU A 87 2.35 -7.09 -8.25
C GLU A 87 2.89 -5.79 -7.61
N SER A 88 2.39 -4.65 -8.03
CA SER A 88 2.83 -3.34 -7.52
C SER A 88 2.52 -3.08 -6.04
N LEU A 89 1.76 -3.93 -5.36
CA LEU A 89 1.61 -3.84 -3.90
C LEU A 89 2.95 -4.03 -3.17
N SER A 90 3.82 -4.89 -3.71
CA SER A 90 5.15 -5.20 -3.14
C SER A 90 6.04 -3.96 -2.99
N LYS A 91 5.88 -2.95 -3.86
CA LYS A 91 6.69 -1.72 -3.88
C LYS A 91 6.68 -0.97 -2.54
N VAL A 92 5.53 -0.93 -1.87
CA VAL A 92 5.36 -0.24 -0.56
C VAL A 92 6.27 -0.86 0.49
N PHE A 93 6.33 -2.19 0.53
CA PHE A 93 7.06 -2.92 1.57
C PHE A 93 8.56 -2.98 1.27
N THR A 94 8.95 -3.00 0.00
CA THR A 94 10.36 -2.87 -0.40
C THR A 94 10.87 -1.43 -0.15
N LEU A 95 10.03 -0.42 -0.35
CA LEU A 95 10.33 0.96 0.07
C LEU A 95 10.56 1.05 1.59
N ALA A 96 9.67 0.45 2.39
CA ALA A 96 9.82 0.42 3.84
C ALA A 96 11.15 -0.23 4.26
N LEU A 97 11.55 -1.34 3.61
CA LEU A 97 12.84 -1.97 3.84
C LEU A 97 14.02 -1.05 3.47
N ALA A 98 13.93 -0.35 2.34
CA ALA A 98 14.95 0.61 1.93
C ALA A 98 15.08 1.76 2.95
N MET A 99 13.97 2.27 3.46
CA MET A 99 13.96 3.31 4.50
C MET A 99 14.58 2.83 5.81
N GLU A 100 14.31 1.59 6.24
CA GLU A 100 14.96 1.01 7.42
C GLU A 100 16.47 0.85 7.27
N GLN A 101 16.93 0.51 6.07
CA GLN A 101 18.35 0.25 5.81
C GLN A 101 19.15 1.53 5.55
N ARG A 102 18.54 2.56 4.96
CA ARG A 102 19.22 3.76 4.45
C ARG A 102 18.79 5.05 5.13
N GLY A 103 17.66 5.03 5.81
CA GLY A 103 17.00 6.24 6.29
C GLY A 103 16.17 6.94 5.21
N PRO A 104 15.09 7.65 5.61
CA PRO A 104 14.16 8.28 4.66
C PRO A 104 14.81 9.41 3.84
N GLN A 105 15.82 10.10 4.37
CA GLN A 105 16.48 11.20 3.65
C GLN A 105 17.30 10.67 2.45
N GLU A 106 18.08 9.60 2.64
CA GLU A 106 18.82 9.00 1.54
C GLU A 106 17.88 8.44 0.47
N VAL A 107 16.76 7.85 0.88
CA VAL A 107 15.72 7.35 -0.05
C VAL A 107 15.11 8.51 -0.83
N LEU A 108 14.76 9.62 -0.18
CA LEU A 108 14.24 10.83 -0.82
C LEU A 108 15.23 11.42 -1.83
N ASP A 109 16.50 11.55 -1.45
CA ASP A 109 17.54 12.12 -2.31
C ASP A 109 17.79 11.27 -3.57
N LYS A 110 17.57 9.97 -3.49
CA LYS A 110 17.83 9.01 -4.57
C LYS A 110 16.62 8.71 -5.44
N LEU A 111 15.42 8.72 -4.86
CA LEU A 111 14.20 8.27 -5.56
C LEU A 111 13.19 9.40 -5.81
N GLY A 112 13.28 10.49 -5.03
CA GLY A 112 12.26 11.54 -5.05
C GLY A 112 10.99 11.15 -4.29
N ALA A 113 10.01 12.06 -4.29
CA ALA A 113 8.70 11.90 -3.65
C ALA A 113 7.62 12.73 -4.37
N ASN A 114 7.69 12.84 -5.70
CA ASN A 114 6.75 13.62 -6.50
C ASN A 114 5.93 12.71 -7.44
N ALA A 115 4.70 13.10 -7.72
CA ALA A 115 3.94 12.49 -8.80
C ALA A 115 4.56 12.83 -10.16
N THR A 116 4.68 11.87 -11.06
CA THR A 116 5.23 12.11 -12.42
C THR A 116 4.24 12.82 -13.35
N GLY A 117 2.93 12.74 -13.06
CA GLY A 117 1.89 13.18 -13.99
C GLY A 117 1.78 12.34 -15.27
N LEU A 118 2.49 11.21 -15.32
CA LEU A 118 2.57 10.30 -16.47
C LEU A 118 2.28 8.86 -16.01
N PRO A 119 1.98 7.92 -16.93
CA PRO A 119 1.79 6.51 -16.60
C PRO A 119 2.95 5.91 -15.81
N PHE A 120 2.66 4.95 -14.94
CA PHE A 120 3.60 4.34 -14.00
C PHE A 120 4.83 3.67 -14.63
N ASN A 121 4.79 3.40 -15.93
CA ASN A 121 5.87 2.79 -16.72
C ASN A 121 6.42 3.73 -17.80
N SER A 122 6.24 5.04 -17.66
CA SER A 122 6.64 6.02 -18.67
C SER A 122 8.16 6.20 -18.76
N GLY A 123 8.74 5.88 -19.93
CA GLY A 123 10.13 6.24 -20.27
C GLY A 123 10.31 7.75 -20.43
N LEU A 124 9.27 8.45 -20.92
CA LEU A 124 9.28 9.90 -21.04
C LEU A 124 9.46 10.59 -19.67
N ALA A 125 8.84 10.05 -18.61
CA ALA A 125 9.05 10.59 -17.27
C ALA A 125 10.53 10.58 -16.89
N VAL A 126 11.23 9.46 -17.12
CA VAL A 126 12.67 9.30 -16.83
C VAL A 126 13.51 10.28 -17.67
N GLU A 127 13.17 10.48 -18.94
CA GLU A 127 13.88 11.43 -19.82
C GLU A 127 13.70 12.89 -19.37
N LEU A 128 12.47 13.29 -19.05
CA LEU A 128 12.16 14.66 -18.62
C LEU A 128 12.86 15.03 -17.30
N THR A 129 13.09 14.06 -16.45
CA THR A 129 13.74 14.23 -15.14
C THR A 129 15.23 13.91 -15.14
N GLN A 130 15.82 13.67 -16.33
CA GLN A 130 17.23 13.31 -16.48
C GLN A 130 17.63 12.10 -15.62
N GLY A 131 16.76 11.10 -15.58
CA GLY A 131 16.98 9.84 -14.88
C GLY A 131 16.44 9.79 -13.46
N ALA A 132 15.94 10.87 -12.86
CA ALA A 132 15.31 10.80 -11.57
C ALA A 132 13.97 10.04 -11.67
N PRO A 133 13.71 9.04 -10.81
CA PRO A 133 12.47 8.26 -10.89
C PRO A 133 11.23 9.01 -10.40
N GLU A 134 11.41 10.14 -9.72
CA GLU A 134 10.40 11.01 -9.09
C GLU A 134 9.72 10.40 -7.86
N ASN A 135 9.50 9.10 -7.80
CA ASN A 135 8.99 8.40 -6.62
C ASN A 135 9.25 6.88 -6.69
N PRO A 136 9.25 6.16 -5.56
CA PRO A 136 9.52 4.71 -5.51
C PRO A 136 8.35 3.82 -5.97
N LEU A 137 7.18 4.37 -6.30
CA LEU A 137 5.98 3.58 -6.62
C LEU A 137 5.68 3.48 -8.12
N VAL A 138 6.34 4.27 -8.98
CA VAL A 138 6.42 4.02 -10.43
C VAL A 138 7.44 2.91 -10.71
N ASN A 139 7.36 2.23 -11.87
CA ASN A 139 8.23 1.09 -12.14
C ASN A 139 9.71 1.44 -12.11
N ALA A 140 10.10 2.56 -12.70
CA ALA A 140 11.48 3.07 -12.67
C ALA A 140 11.99 3.21 -11.23
N GLY A 141 11.23 3.88 -10.36
CA GLY A 141 11.59 4.07 -8.96
C GLY A 141 11.58 2.77 -8.15
N ALA A 142 10.64 1.87 -8.42
CA ALA A 142 10.58 0.57 -7.72
C ALA A 142 11.80 -0.31 -8.04
N MET A 143 12.24 -0.36 -9.31
CA MET A 143 13.45 -1.09 -9.69
C MET A 143 14.70 -0.42 -9.10
N SER A 144 14.75 0.91 -9.08
CA SER A 144 15.82 1.65 -8.40
C SER A 144 15.82 1.37 -6.89
N THR A 145 14.66 1.29 -6.24
CA THR A 145 14.50 0.91 -4.83
C THR A 145 15.09 -0.48 -4.56
N VAL A 146 14.80 -1.46 -5.40
CA VAL A 146 15.39 -2.82 -5.31
C VAL A 146 16.91 -2.75 -5.34
N SER A 147 17.48 -1.92 -6.23
CA SER A 147 18.93 -1.75 -6.33
C SER A 147 19.58 -1.10 -5.10
N LEU A 148 18.81 -0.35 -4.29
CA LEU A 148 19.24 0.26 -3.03
C LEU A 148 19.28 -0.72 -1.86
N ILE A 149 18.57 -1.86 -1.93
CA ILE A 149 18.54 -2.82 -0.83
C ILE A 149 19.94 -3.34 -0.56
N ALA A 150 20.41 -3.13 0.67
CA ALA A 150 21.74 -3.60 1.10
C ALA A 150 21.80 -5.13 1.07
N ALA A 151 22.78 -5.67 0.37
CA ALA A 151 22.96 -7.10 0.22
C ALA A 151 24.41 -7.41 -0.21
N LYS A 152 24.87 -8.63 0.07
CA LYS A 152 26.20 -9.14 -0.32
C LYS A 152 26.22 -9.56 -1.79
N ASP A 153 25.10 -10.10 -2.26
CA ASP A 153 24.90 -10.59 -3.61
C ASP A 153 23.40 -10.62 -3.95
N LYS A 154 23.07 -11.06 -5.17
CA LYS A 154 21.72 -11.19 -5.68
C LYS A 154 20.81 -12.06 -4.79
N THR A 155 21.32 -13.20 -4.34
CA THR A 155 20.56 -14.13 -3.50
C THR A 155 20.24 -13.51 -2.14
N ASP A 156 21.20 -12.85 -1.52
CA ASP A 156 21.02 -12.15 -0.26
C ASP A 156 20.02 -11.00 -0.41
N ARG A 157 20.07 -10.24 -1.51
CA ARG A 157 19.10 -9.16 -1.80
C ARG A 157 17.68 -9.70 -1.90
N TRP A 158 17.49 -10.76 -2.66
CA TRP A 158 16.19 -11.42 -2.76
C TRP A 158 15.69 -11.92 -1.40
N ASN A 159 16.56 -12.61 -0.64
CA ASN A 159 16.21 -13.12 0.68
C ASN A 159 15.82 -11.99 1.64
N ASN A 160 16.52 -10.86 1.61
CA ASN A 160 16.19 -9.69 2.44
C ASN A 160 14.79 -9.15 2.10
N ILE A 161 14.44 -9.07 0.82
CA ILE A 161 13.11 -8.63 0.37
C ILE A 161 12.04 -9.66 0.79
N LEU A 162 12.23 -10.94 0.50
CA LEU A 162 11.25 -11.99 0.84
C LEU A 162 11.04 -12.10 2.35
N ASN A 163 12.12 -12.07 3.15
CA ASN A 163 12.03 -12.10 4.60
C ASN A 163 11.29 -10.88 5.16
N ASN A 164 11.48 -9.71 4.57
CA ASN A 164 10.71 -8.52 4.91
C ASN A 164 9.23 -8.73 4.59
N LEU A 165 8.86 -9.18 3.39
CA LEU A 165 7.47 -9.46 3.02
C LEU A 165 6.83 -10.49 3.96
N ASN A 166 7.55 -11.57 4.30
CA ASN A 166 7.11 -12.57 5.27
C ASN A 166 6.82 -11.98 6.65
N ALA A 167 7.71 -11.11 7.13
CA ALA A 167 7.55 -10.46 8.43
C ALA A 167 6.31 -9.55 8.47
N TRP A 168 6.06 -8.79 7.40
CA TRP A 168 4.90 -7.92 7.28
C TRP A 168 3.59 -8.69 7.17
N ALA A 169 3.57 -9.78 6.42
CA ALA A 169 2.39 -10.65 6.26
C ALA A 169 2.12 -11.54 7.48
N ASP A 170 3.07 -11.63 8.42
CA ASP A 170 3.09 -12.61 9.52
C ASP A 170 2.86 -14.03 9.01
N SER A 171 3.55 -14.40 7.91
CA SER A 171 3.34 -15.65 7.18
C SER A 171 4.55 -15.96 6.29
N SER A 172 4.67 -17.20 5.87
CA SER A 172 5.63 -17.59 4.82
C SER A 172 4.96 -17.45 3.45
N LEU A 173 5.47 -16.51 2.67
CA LEU A 173 5.02 -16.25 1.30
C LEU A 173 5.92 -16.99 0.31
N SER A 174 5.41 -17.26 -0.88
CA SER A 174 6.14 -17.91 -1.96
C SER A 174 5.93 -17.20 -3.29
N VAL A 175 6.91 -17.31 -4.17
CA VAL A 175 6.81 -16.86 -5.55
C VAL A 175 5.84 -17.75 -6.32
N ASN A 176 4.95 -17.17 -7.08
CA ASN A 176 4.17 -17.85 -8.10
C ASN A 176 5.06 -18.01 -9.35
N GLU A 177 5.73 -19.14 -9.49
CA GLU A 177 6.69 -19.36 -10.58
C GLU A 177 6.06 -19.22 -11.98
N PRO A 178 4.83 -19.70 -12.27
CA PRO A 178 4.16 -19.40 -13.53
C PRO A 178 3.99 -17.90 -13.83
N VAL A 179 3.62 -17.09 -12.84
CA VAL A 179 3.51 -15.62 -12.99
C VAL A 179 4.90 -15.03 -13.22
N PHE A 180 5.88 -15.41 -12.41
CA PHE A 180 7.26 -14.93 -12.55
C PHE A 180 7.82 -15.20 -13.95
N GLN A 181 7.68 -16.41 -14.47
CA GLN A 181 8.15 -16.76 -15.82
C GLN A 181 7.42 -15.95 -16.89
N SER A 182 6.09 -15.84 -16.79
CA SER A 182 5.28 -15.06 -17.72
C SER A 182 5.69 -13.57 -17.75
N GLU A 183 5.97 -12.98 -16.57
CA GLU A 183 6.46 -11.60 -16.49
C GLU A 183 7.89 -11.45 -17.02
N MET A 184 8.78 -12.40 -16.73
CA MET A 184 10.15 -12.37 -17.28
C MET A 184 10.17 -12.41 -18.81
N GLU A 185 9.24 -13.12 -19.43
CA GLU A 185 9.08 -13.18 -20.89
C GLU A 185 8.51 -11.89 -21.50
N THR A 186 7.82 -11.05 -20.69
CA THR A 186 7.10 -9.85 -21.15
C THR A 186 7.62 -8.55 -20.56
N ASN A 187 8.76 -8.54 -19.83
CA ASN A 187 9.25 -7.37 -19.09
C ASN A 187 10.26 -6.49 -19.85
N GLN A 188 10.36 -6.62 -21.19
CA GLN A 188 11.32 -5.86 -22.00
C GLN A 188 11.23 -4.35 -21.78
N HIS A 189 10.02 -3.83 -21.51
CA HIS A 189 9.85 -2.42 -21.21
C HIS A 189 10.54 -2.03 -19.88
N ASN A 190 10.40 -2.84 -18.83
CA ASN A 190 11.10 -2.62 -17.57
C ASN A 190 12.61 -2.73 -17.71
N GLN A 191 13.10 -3.68 -18.53
CA GLN A 191 14.53 -3.78 -18.86
C GLN A 191 15.03 -2.50 -19.55
N ALA A 192 14.27 -1.98 -20.52
CA ALA A 192 14.61 -0.73 -21.20
C ALA A 192 14.63 0.47 -20.23
N LEU A 193 13.64 0.58 -19.33
CA LEU A 193 13.60 1.62 -18.29
C LEU A 193 14.82 1.53 -17.35
N ALA A 194 15.17 0.34 -16.90
CA ALA A 194 16.32 0.14 -16.01
C ALA A 194 17.64 0.54 -16.71
N MET A 195 17.82 0.19 -17.98
CA MET A 195 18.97 0.59 -18.75
C MET A 195 19.01 2.10 -19.02
N LEU A 196 17.86 2.73 -19.29
CA LEU A 196 17.74 4.17 -19.44
C LEU A 196 18.18 4.89 -18.15
N MET A 197 17.64 4.49 -16.99
CA MET A 197 18.04 5.06 -15.69
C MET A 197 19.51 4.82 -15.37
N ASN A 198 20.05 3.65 -15.72
CA ASN A 198 21.47 3.36 -15.55
C ASN A 198 22.35 4.29 -16.38
N SER A 199 21.91 4.70 -17.59
CA SER A 199 22.63 5.68 -18.41
C SER A 199 22.74 7.05 -17.74
N TYR A 200 21.76 7.41 -16.89
CA TYR A 200 21.75 8.60 -16.06
C TYR A 200 22.41 8.42 -14.69
N ARG A 201 22.92 7.22 -14.39
CA ARG A 201 23.50 6.85 -13.08
C ARG A 201 22.50 6.89 -11.90
N SER A 202 21.24 6.68 -12.20
CA SER A 202 20.14 6.63 -11.20
C SER A 202 19.78 5.21 -10.78
N PHE A 203 20.71 4.26 -11.00
CA PHE A 203 20.67 2.88 -10.54
C PHE A 203 21.86 2.59 -9.61
N TYR A 204 21.65 1.83 -8.55
CA TYR A 204 22.62 1.63 -7.47
C TYR A 204 23.19 0.22 -7.42
N GLY A 205 23.08 -0.52 -8.50
CA GLY A 205 23.56 -1.87 -8.70
C GLY A 205 23.39 -2.33 -10.14
N ASP A 206 23.46 -3.64 -10.40
CA ASP A 206 23.23 -4.21 -11.72
C ASP A 206 21.75 -4.04 -12.14
N PRO A 207 21.45 -3.39 -13.28
CA PRO A 207 20.08 -3.15 -13.72
C PRO A 207 19.30 -4.42 -14.02
N GLN A 208 19.96 -5.44 -14.60
CA GLN A 208 19.30 -6.71 -14.95
C GLN A 208 18.95 -7.51 -13.71
N GLU A 209 19.87 -7.54 -12.74
CA GLU A 209 19.62 -8.17 -11.43
C GLU A 209 18.43 -7.49 -10.74
N ALA A 210 18.39 -6.16 -10.72
CA ALA A 210 17.31 -5.41 -10.07
C ALA A 210 15.97 -5.64 -10.75
N VAL A 211 15.91 -5.71 -12.10
CA VAL A 211 14.68 -6.04 -12.85
C VAL A 211 14.20 -7.44 -12.50
N GLU A 212 15.08 -8.44 -12.46
CA GLU A 212 14.70 -9.81 -12.12
C GLU A 212 14.16 -9.91 -10.69
N ILE A 213 14.82 -9.28 -9.70
CA ILE A 213 14.37 -9.29 -8.31
C ILE A 213 13.05 -8.51 -8.18
N TYR A 214 12.90 -7.39 -8.87
CA TYR A 214 11.65 -6.64 -8.94
C TYR A 214 10.50 -7.48 -9.50
N THR A 215 10.73 -8.19 -10.62
CA THR A 215 9.75 -9.11 -11.20
C THR A 215 9.39 -10.23 -10.21
N ARG A 216 10.39 -10.79 -9.53
CA ARG A 216 10.20 -11.84 -8.54
C ARG A 216 9.36 -11.38 -7.33
N GLN A 217 9.57 -10.17 -6.82
CA GLN A 217 8.73 -9.63 -5.73
C GLN A 217 7.30 -9.34 -6.17
N CYS A 218 7.09 -8.90 -7.42
CA CYS A 218 5.76 -8.73 -7.99
C CYS A 218 4.98 -10.05 -8.05
N SER A 219 5.69 -11.14 -8.33
CA SER A 219 5.13 -12.48 -8.50
C SER A 219 4.92 -13.25 -7.18
N VAL A 220 5.14 -12.63 -6.01
CA VAL A 220 4.85 -13.27 -4.71
C VAL A 220 3.35 -13.38 -4.52
N ASP A 221 2.85 -14.59 -4.24
CA ASP A 221 1.44 -14.82 -3.93
C ASP A 221 1.08 -14.37 -2.52
N ILE A 222 -0.08 -13.72 -2.40
CA ILE A 222 -0.62 -13.23 -1.14
C ILE A 222 -2.15 -13.41 -1.11
N THR A 223 -2.72 -13.60 0.08
CA THR A 223 -4.17 -13.50 0.29
C THR A 223 -4.57 -12.09 0.71
N VAL A 224 -5.86 -11.79 0.58
CA VAL A 224 -6.40 -10.49 1.03
C VAL A 224 -6.23 -10.28 2.55
N GLU A 225 -6.23 -11.37 3.35
CA GLU A 225 -5.96 -11.31 4.79
C GLU A 225 -4.53 -10.88 5.08
N GLN A 226 -3.57 -11.55 4.43
CA GLN A 226 -2.16 -11.20 4.58
C GLN A 226 -1.89 -9.75 4.18
N LEU A 227 -2.48 -9.30 3.08
CA LEU A 227 -2.36 -7.91 2.62
C LEU A 227 -2.97 -6.91 3.63
N ALA A 228 -4.13 -7.22 4.23
CA ALA A 228 -4.73 -6.39 5.26
C ALA A 228 -3.85 -6.32 6.52
N LYS A 229 -3.24 -7.44 6.93
CA LYS A 229 -2.25 -7.46 8.02
C LYS A 229 -1.06 -6.55 7.74
N MET A 230 -0.52 -6.60 6.53
CA MET A 230 0.57 -5.72 6.11
C MET A 230 0.18 -4.24 6.16
N GLY A 231 -1.02 -3.90 5.69
CA GLY A 231 -1.57 -2.54 5.79
C GLY A 231 -1.79 -2.09 7.24
N ALA A 232 -2.23 -2.99 8.13
CA ALA A 232 -2.45 -2.71 9.54
C ALA A 232 -1.14 -2.35 10.30
N VAL A 233 0.01 -2.85 9.85
CA VAL A 233 1.32 -2.40 10.35
C VAL A 233 1.51 -0.91 10.09
N LEU A 234 1.19 -0.42 8.89
CA LEU A 234 1.25 1.01 8.58
C LEU A 234 0.23 1.81 9.40
N ALA A 235 -1.01 1.29 9.54
CA ALA A 235 -2.03 1.94 10.37
C ALA A 235 -1.60 2.06 11.83
N ASN A 236 -0.79 1.13 12.34
CA ASN A 236 -0.31 1.04 13.72
C ASN A 236 1.16 1.54 13.89
N ASN A 237 1.52 2.61 13.21
CA ASN A 237 2.84 3.24 13.33
C ASN A 237 4.03 2.28 13.12
N GLY A 238 3.93 1.38 12.15
CA GLY A 238 4.98 0.45 11.78
C GLY A 238 5.10 -0.78 12.68
N LYS A 239 4.20 -0.94 13.66
CA LYS A 239 4.17 -2.07 14.59
C LYS A 239 3.06 -3.04 14.22
N SER A 240 3.40 -4.32 14.05
CA SER A 240 2.40 -5.36 13.79
C SER A 240 1.43 -5.50 14.99
N PRO A 241 0.11 -5.32 14.79
CA PRO A 241 -0.87 -5.56 15.84
C PRO A 241 -1.08 -7.05 16.16
N PHE A 242 -0.52 -7.96 15.35
CA PHE A 242 -0.72 -9.41 15.47
C PHE A 242 0.38 -10.11 16.26
N ASN A 243 1.62 -9.64 16.16
CA ASN A 243 2.77 -10.24 16.85
C ASN A 243 3.63 -9.25 17.64
N GLY A 244 3.29 -7.96 17.63
CA GLY A 244 3.94 -6.89 18.38
C GLY A 244 5.31 -6.46 17.85
N LYS A 245 5.79 -6.99 16.71
CA LYS A 245 7.07 -6.61 16.13
C LYS A 245 7.02 -5.21 15.50
N GLN A 246 8.02 -4.38 15.76
CA GLN A 246 8.26 -3.14 15.01
C GLN A 246 8.93 -3.50 13.68
N LEU A 247 8.24 -3.26 12.57
CA LEU A 247 8.69 -3.62 11.21
C LEU A 247 9.12 -2.40 10.39
N LEU A 248 8.69 -1.22 10.80
CA LEU A 248 9.12 0.06 10.26
C LEU A 248 9.24 1.06 11.41
N THR A 249 10.33 1.81 11.47
CA THR A 249 10.49 2.88 12.44
C THR A 249 9.31 3.84 12.39
N ALA A 250 8.67 4.11 13.53
CA ALA A 250 7.39 4.84 13.58
C ALA A 250 7.44 6.21 12.87
N SER A 251 8.57 6.93 12.98
CA SER A 251 8.76 8.23 12.32
C SER A 251 8.92 8.13 10.79
N TYR A 252 9.07 6.93 10.21
CA TYR A 252 9.18 6.71 8.75
C TYR A 252 7.82 6.36 8.10
N VAL A 253 6.82 6.01 8.92
CA VAL A 253 5.48 5.66 8.42
C VAL A 253 4.82 6.80 7.63
N PRO A 254 4.86 8.08 8.07
CA PRO A 254 4.28 9.17 7.32
C PRO A 254 4.83 9.32 5.90
N GLN A 255 6.13 9.04 5.69
CA GLN A 255 6.76 9.10 4.37
C GLN A 255 6.25 7.99 3.46
N VAL A 256 6.13 6.76 3.95
CA VAL A 256 5.54 5.64 3.17
C VAL A 256 4.08 5.95 2.80
N LEU A 257 3.29 6.47 3.75
CA LEU A 257 1.89 6.85 3.48
C LEU A 257 1.79 8.03 2.49
N ALA A 258 2.74 8.98 2.54
CA ALA A 258 2.81 10.07 1.57
C ALA A 258 3.06 9.55 0.15
N GLU A 259 3.99 8.60 -0.04
CA GLU A 259 4.21 7.95 -1.33
C GLU A 259 2.95 7.22 -1.84
N MET A 260 2.26 6.51 -0.96
CA MET A 260 0.97 5.88 -1.30
C MET A 260 -0.09 6.91 -1.71
N ALA A 261 -0.11 8.08 -1.08
CA ALA A 261 -1.06 9.15 -1.40
C ALA A 261 -0.80 9.76 -2.79
N ILE A 262 0.47 10.01 -3.15
CA ILE A 262 0.82 10.71 -4.39
C ILE A 262 0.90 9.80 -5.62
N ALA A 263 1.26 8.52 -5.45
CA ALA A 263 1.56 7.61 -6.55
C ALA A 263 0.99 6.19 -6.37
N GLY A 264 0.20 5.94 -5.33
CA GLY A 264 -0.26 4.58 -5.00
C GLY A 264 -1.26 4.00 -5.99
N LEU A 265 -2.07 4.81 -6.66
CA LEU A 265 -3.05 4.40 -7.67
C LEU A 265 -2.67 4.89 -9.07
N TYR A 266 -1.36 4.84 -9.38
CA TYR A 266 -0.84 5.26 -10.69
C TYR A 266 -1.26 6.71 -10.99
N ASP A 267 -1.65 7.00 -12.23
CA ASP A 267 -2.18 8.31 -12.65
C ASP A 267 -3.55 8.64 -12.06
N GLY A 268 -4.23 7.69 -11.42
CA GLY A 268 -5.48 7.90 -10.65
C GLY A 268 -5.29 8.42 -9.21
N SER A 269 -4.05 8.52 -8.70
CA SER A 269 -3.77 8.81 -7.28
C SER A 269 -4.34 10.13 -6.80
N GLY A 270 -4.22 11.19 -7.60
CA GLY A 270 -4.72 12.52 -7.25
C GLY A 270 -6.25 12.55 -7.12
N LYS A 271 -6.96 11.93 -8.08
CA LYS A 271 -8.42 11.80 -8.02
C LYS A 271 -8.85 10.99 -6.80
N TRP A 272 -8.18 9.86 -6.55
CA TRP A 272 -8.44 9.03 -5.38
C TRP A 272 -8.30 9.80 -4.07
N LEU A 273 -7.20 10.50 -3.88
CA LEU A 273 -6.96 11.27 -2.66
C LEU A 273 -8.00 12.38 -2.50
N TYR A 274 -8.43 13.02 -3.59
CA TYR A 274 -9.48 14.05 -3.57
C TYR A 274 -10.85 13.50 -3.18
N THR A 275 -11.21 12.29 -3.66
CA THR A 275 -12.56 11.72 -3.45
C THR A 275 -12.66 10.89 -2.17
N VAL A 276 -11.61 10.17 -1.76
CA VAL A 276 -11.65 9.22 -0.64
C VAL A 276 -10.80 9.70 0.55
N GLY A 277 -9.70 10.40 0.29
CA GLY A 277 -8.91 11.07 1.33
C GLY A 277 -7.93 10.17 2.10
N ILE A 278 -7.77 8.90 1.75
CA ILE A 278 -6.86 7.97 2.45
C ILE A 278 -5.78 7.42 1.51
N PRO A 279 -4.55 7.21 2.02
CA PRO A 279 -3.48 6.59 1.24
C PRO A 279 -3.83 5.16 0.87
N ALA A 280 -3.55 4.79 -0.39
CA ALA A 280 -3.82 3.45 -0.89
C ALA A 280 -2.78 3.01 -1.91
N LYS A 281 -2.67 1.70 -2.14
CA LYS A 281 -1.85 1.10 -3.20
C LYS A 281 -2.62 0.01 -3.91
N SER A 282 -2.51 0.00 -5.24
CA SER A 282 -3.07 -1.04 -6.11
C SER A 282 -1.98 -1.87 -6.79
N GLY A 283 -2.36 -3.06 -7.21
CA GLY A 283 -1.56 -3.95 -8.04
C GLY A 283 -2.40 -4.52 -9.19
N VAL A 284 -1.79 -4.68 -10.36
CA VAL A 284 -2.49 -5.15 -11.57
C VAL A 284 -2.97 -6.61 -11.49
N GLY A 285 -2.58 -7.34 -10.46
CA GLY A 285 -3.19 -8.63 -10.10
C GLY A 285 -4.62 -8.51 -9.55
N GLY A 286 -5.11 -7.29 -9.29
CA GLY A 286 -6.45 -7.02 -8.76
C GLY A 286 -6.50 -6.74 -7.27
N GLY A 287 -5.36 -6.75 -6.59
CA GLY A 287 -5.25 -6.37 -5.17
C GLY A 287 -5.21 -4.86 -4.96
N MET A 288 -5.79 -4.40 -3.86
CA MET A 288 -5.70 -3.01 -3.40
C MET A 288 -5.70 -2.98 -1.87
N VAL A 289 -4.86 -2.14 -1.28
CA VAL A 289 -4.83 -1.88 0.16
C VAL A 289 -4.92 -0.39 0.42
N ALA A 290 -5.74 0.00 1.39
CA ALA A 290 -5.82 1.38 1.88
C ALA A 290 -5.63 1.41 3.39
N VAL A 291 -5.08 2.52 3.89
CA VAL A 291 -4.68 2.66 5.30
C VAL A 291 -5.40 3.85 5.91
N VAL A 292 -6.08 3.62 7.02
CA VAL A 292 -6.63 4.66 7.90
C VAL A 292 -5.74 4.72 9.14
N PRO A 293 -4.82 5.69 9.22
CA PRO A 293 -3.83 5.76 10.30
C PRO A 293 -4.49 5.77 11.68
N GLY A 294 -3.96 4.96 12.60
CA GLY A 294 -4.47 4.83 13.97
C GLY A 294 -5.77 4.04 14.11
N GLN A 295 -6.31 3.47 13.02
CA GLN A 295 -7.59 2.75 13.06
C GLN A 295 -7.51 1.36 12.42
N TYR A 296 -7.33 1.28 11.09
CA TYR A 296 -7.35 0.02 10.37
C TYR A 296 -6.67 0.12 9.00
N ALA A 297 -6.45 -1.03 8.40
CA ALA A 297 -6.25 -1.14 6.96
C ALA A 297 -7.34 -2.02 6.35
N ILE A 298 -7.73 -1.70 5.12
CA ILE A 298 -8.65 -2.50 4.33
C ILE A 298 -7.94 -2.98 3.06
N ALA A 299 -8.00 -4.28 2.81
CA ALA A 299 -7.51 -4.91 1.60
C ALA A 299 -8.67 -5.52 0.83
N VAL A 300 -8.64 -5.36 -0.48
CA VAL A 300 -9.65 -5.89 -1.39
C VAL A 300 -8.96 -6.59 -2.55
N TYR A 301 -9.46 -7.73 -2.94
CA TYR A 301 -9.02 -8.45 -4.13
C TYR A 301 -10.19 -8.61 -5.11
N SER A 302 -9.99 -8.10 -6.32
CA SER A 302 -10.92 -8.24 -7.43
C SER A 302 -10.18 -7.98 -8.75
N PRO A 303 -9.99 -9.00 -9.62
CA PRO A 303 -9.15 -8.92 -10.82
C PRO A 303 -9.52 -7.85 -11.86
N PRO A 304 -10.81 -7.51 -12.13
CA PRO A 304 -11.13 -6.52 -13.16
C PRO A 304 -10.62 -5.11 -12.83
N LEU A 305 -9.85 -4.54 -13.76
CA LEU A 305 -9.17 -3.25 -13.63
C LEU A 305 -9.82 -2.19 -14.53
N ASP A 306 -9.72 -0.93 -14.12
CA ASP A 306 -9.98 0.24 -14.94
C ASP A 306 -8.84 0.52 -15.93
N ALA A 307 -8.97 1.58 -16.72
CA ALA A 307 -7.97 1.97 -17.72
C ALA A 307 -6.61 2.37 -17.12
N ALA A 308 -6.58 2.81 -15.86
CA ALA A 308 -5.35 3.15 -15.17
C ALA A 308 -4.65 1.93 -14.55
N GLY A 309 -5.32 0.77 -14.47
CA GLY A 309 -4.80 -0.47 -13.89
C GLY A 309 -5.23 -0.70 -12.44
N ASN A 310 -6.24 0.01 -11.94
CA ASN A 310 -6.76 -0.13 -10.59
C ASN A 310 -8.01 -1.00 -10.57
N SER A 311 -8.13 -1.90 -9.59
CA SER A 311 -9.32 -2.75 -9.45
C SER A 311 -10.58 -1.91 -9.25
N VAL A 312 -11.59 -2.10 -10.13
CA VAL A 312 -12.84 -1.33 -10.11
C VAL A 312 -13.61 -1.59 -8.83
N ARG A 313 -13.89 -2.88 -8.51
CA ARG A 313 -14.63 -3.23 -7.28
C ARG A 313 -13.87 -2.86 -6.01
N ALA A 314 -12.53 -2.94 -6.04
CA ALA A 314 -11.73 -2.57 -4.88
C ALA A 314 -11.83 -1.08 -4.56
N GLN A 315 -11.74 -0.21 -5.58
CA GLN A 315 -11.92 1.23 -5.40
C GLN A 315 -13.30 1.54 -4.81
N GLN A 316 -14.37 1.03 -5.42
CA GLN A 316 -15.74 1.25 -4.96
C GLN A 316 -15.98 0.75 -3.54
N THR A 317 -15.41 -0.43 -3.20
CA THR A 317 -15.53 -1.01 -1.87
C THR A 317 -14.85 -0.15 -0.82
N ILE A 318 -13.62 0.27 -1.08
CA ILE A 318 -12.84 1.06 -0.12
C ILE A 318 -13.48 2.45 0.06
N GLU A 319 -13.92 3.09 -1.02
CA GLU A 319 -14.67 4.36 -0.97
C GLU A 319 -15.96 4.23 -0.13
N TYR A 320 -16.64 3.08 -0.18
CA TYR A 320 -17.87 2.85 0.59
C TYR A 320 -17.59 2.64 2.09
N VAL A 321 -16.44 2.03 2.43
CA VAL A 321 -16.09 1.68 3.82
C VAL A 321 -15.40 2.84 4.55
N ALA A 322 -14.64 3.67 3.82
CA ALA A 322 -13.92 4.81 4.36
C ALA A 322 -14.84 5.97 4.74
#